data_e47033aec971c77c61a695d0db86db82
#
_entry.id   e47033aec971c77c61a695d0db86db82
#
_cell.length_a   1.000
_cell.length_b   1.000
_cell.length_c   1.000
_cell.angle_alpha   90.00
_cell.angle_beta   90.00
_cell.angle_gamma   90.00
#
_symmetry.space_group_name_H-M   'P 1'
#
loop_
_entity.id
_entity.type
_entity.pdbx_description
1 polymer ?
#
loop_
_entity_poly.entity_id
_entity_poly.type
_entity_poly.pdbx_seq_one_letter_code
_entity_poly.pdbx_strand_id
1 'polypeptide(L)'
;MKSANSSRISFSMRCATLAAAAIMLGACVTPPPRAVRVAAPPPQRLIVYPAQGQSPEQTDRDRYECHVWAVQQTGVDPSRSDASAYERVIVQPATPPGSNAVGGAIAGAIIGTIIGGPRNAGAGLILGGATGAVIGSAADANAQVQANQTQAQINQAAAQGRARADSYRRAIGACLQGRGYTVT
;
A
#
# COMPACT_ATOMS: atom_id res chain seq x y z
N MET A 1 -52.75 31.49 23.62
CA MET A 1 -51.87 31.36 22.43
C MET A 1 -50.40 31.37 22.77
N LYS A 2 -49.90 30.65 23.80
CA LYS A 2 -48.48 30.64 24.23
C LYS A 2 -47.80 29.26 24.14
N SER A 3 -48.53 28.19 23.79
CA SER A 3 -48.00 26.81 23.82
C SER A 3 -47.39 26.33 22.50
N ALA A 4 -47.71 26.93 21.35
CA ALA A 4 -47.27 26.42 20.05
C ALA A 4 -45.81 26.81 19.67
N ASN A 5 -45.21 27.83 20.32
CA ASN A 5 -43.91 28.32 19.96
C ASN A 5 -42.74 27.55 20.64
N SER A 6 -43.00 26.98 21.82
CA SER A 6 -41.98 26.19 22.56
C SER A 6 -41.68 24.85 21.90
N SER A 7 -42.68 24.22 21.29
CA SER A 7 -42.52 22.92 20.61
C SER A 7 -41.70 23.03 19.32
N ARG A 8 -41.83 24.15 18.58
CA ARG A 8 -41.07 24.38 17.34
C ARG A 8 -39.58 24.67 17.60
N ILE A 9 -39.25 25.38 18.67
CA ILE A 9 -37.85 25.67 19.04
C ILE A 9 -37.14 24.40 19.50
N SER A 10 -37.82 23.52 20.26
CA SER A 10 -37.28 22.25 20.73
C SER A 10 -37.03 21.25 19.59
N PHE A 11 -37.90 21.22 18.58
CA PHE A 11 -37.78 20.37 17.41
C PHE A 11 -36.64 20.83 16.50
N SER A 12 -36.52 22.13 16.26
CA SER A 12 -35.43 22.76 15.48
C SER A 12 -34.07 22.51 16.12
N MET A 13 -33.93 22.61 17.45
CA MET A 13 -32.67 22.34 18.15
C MET A 13 -32.28 20.87 18.12
N ARG A 14 -33.21 19.95 18.15
CA ARG A 14 -32.95 18.50 18.06
C ARG A 14 -32.54 18.07 16.65
N CYS A 15 -33.12 18.67 15.61
CA CYS A 15 -32.67 18.43 14.24
C CYS A 15 -31.26 19.00 13.97
N ALA A 16 -30.94 20.17 14.54
CA ALA A 16 -29.61 20.76 14.40
C ALA A 16 -28.51 19.92 15.09
N THR A 17 -28.80 19.36 16.26
CA THR A 17 -27.83 18.48 16.98
C THR A 17 -27.66 17.13 16.29
N LEU A 18 -28.70 16.55 15.70
CA LEU A 18 -28.56 15.30 14.93
C LEU A 18 -27.82 15.50 13.62
N ALA A 19 -28.01 16.63 12.94
CA ALA A 19 -27.25 16.96 11.73
C ALA A 19 -25.76 17.20 12.02
N ALA A 20 -25.43 17.87 13.13
CA ALA A 20 -24.04 18.08 13.56
C ALA A 20 -23.35 16.75 13.94
N ALA A 21 -24.07 15.81 14.59
CA ALA A 21 -23.55 14.49 14.92
C ALA A 21 -23.29 13.63 13.68
N ALA A 22 -24.14 13.71 12.64
CA ALA A 22 -23.96 12.98 11.39
C ALA A 22 -22.75 13.48 10.58
N ILE A 23 -22.45 14.78 10.63
CA ILE A 23 -21.28 15.36 9.97
C ILE A 23 -19.98 14.90 10.65
N MET A 24 -19.99 14.71 11.98
CA MET A 24 -18.80 14.24 12.71
C MET A 24 -18.49 12.76 12.49
N LEU A 25 -19.46 11.91 12.18
CA LEU A 25 -19.21 10.49 11.86
C LEU A 25 -18.68 10.26 10.44
N GLY A 26 -18.90 11.20 9.53
CA GLY A 26 -18.40 11.10 8.14
C GLY A 26 -16.93 11.43 7.96
N ALA A 27 -16.27 12.05 8.96
CA ALA A 27 -14.91 12.58 8.84
C ALA A 27 -13.79 11.54 9.07
N CYS A 28 -14.12 10.29 9.43
CA CYS A 28 -13.11 9.26 9.77
C CYS A 28 -12.84 8.23 8.68
N VAL A 29 -13.31 8.44 7.45
CA VAL A 29 -12.95 7.54 6.35
C VAL A 29 -11.61 7.99 5.78
N THR A 30 -10.52 7.48 6.34
CA THR A 30 -9.19 7.60 5.72
C THR A 30 -9.20 6.81 4.42
N PRO A 31 -8.90 7.44 3.27
CA PRO A 31 -8.82 6.71 2.01
C PRO A 31 -7.72 5.63 2.10
N PRO A 32 -7.94 4.46 1.49
CA PRO A 32 -6.95 3.38 1.54
C PRO A 32 -5.64 3.82 0.88
N PRO A 33 -4.49 3.32 1.36
CA PRO A 33 -3.19 3.61 0.77
C PRO A 33 -3.14 3.15 -0.69
N ARG A 34 -2.50 3.94 -1.53
CA ARG A 34 -2.39 3.68 -2.97
C ARG A 34 -1.17 2.81 -3.25
N ALA A 35 -1.38 1.65 -3.87
CA ALA A 35 -0.29 0.81 -4.36
C ALA A 35 0.17 1.30 -5.74
N VAL A 36 1.45 1.65 -5.86
CA VAL A 36 2.11 2.01 -7.13
C VAL A 36 3.01 0.86 -7.53
N ARG A 37 2.77 0.32 -8.72
CA ARG A 37 3.62 -0.72 -9.29
C ARG A 37 4.82 -0.07 -9.94
N VAL A 38 6.01 -0.47 -9.52
CA VAL A 38 7.28 -0.03 -10.11
C VAL A 38 7.83 -1.21 -10.90
N ALA A 39 8.26 -0.94 -12.14
CA ALA A 39 8.90 -1.97 -12.96
C ALA A 39 10.09 -2.57 -12.20
N ALA A 40 10.05 -3.89 -12.03
CA ALA A 40 11.17 -4.61 -11.44
C ALA A 40 12.31 -4.71 -12.45
N PRO A 41 13.57 -4.81 -12.01
CA PRO A 41 14.66 -5.18 -12.89
C PRO A 41 14.36 -6.54 -13.55
N PRO A 42 14.73 -6.72 -14.81
CA PRO A 42 14.46 -7.97 -15.52
C PRO A 42 15.04 -9.15 -14.73
N PRO A 43 14.34 -10.30 -14.73
CA PRO A 43 14.83 -11.49 -14.04
C PRO A 43 16.18 -11.88 -14.62
N GLN A 44 17.14 -12.17 -13.76
CA GLN A 44 18.44 -12.67 -14.17
C GLN A 44 18.25 -14.03 -14.85
N ARG A 45 18.59 -14.08 -16.13
CA ARG A 45 18.53 -15.31 -16.91
C ARG A 45 19.69 -16.21 -16.49
N LEU A 46 19.41 -17.47 -16.27
CA LEU A 46 20.44 -18.48 -16.07
C LEU A 46 21.23 -18.64 -17.38
N ILE A 47 22.51 -18.36 -17.35
CA ILE A 47 23.38 -18.51 -18.51
C ILE A 47 24.05 -19.88 -18.40
N VAL A 48 23.91 -20.69 -19.44
CA VAL A 48 24.37 -22.09 -19.47
C VAL A 48 25.32 -22.26 -20.63
N TYR A 49 26.56 -22.68 -20.35
CA TYR A 49 27.59 -22.96 -21.35
C TYR A 49 27.95 -24.45 -21.38
N PRO A 50 27.95 -25.12 -22.54
CA PRO A 50 28.43 -26.50 -22.67
C PRO A 50 29.93 -26.54 -22.43
N ALA A 51 30.39 -27.27 -21.40
CA ALA A 51 31.79 -27.38 -21.05
C ALA A 51 32.47 -28.65 -21.63
N GLN A 52 31.69 -29.58 -22.16
CA GLN A 52 32.14 -30.88 -22.67
C GLN A 52 31.81 -31.10 -24.15
N GLY A 53 31.53 -30.03 -24.90
CA GLY A 53 31.23 -30.12 -26.32
C GLY A 53 29.83 -30.64 -26.66
N GLN A 54 28.89 -30.48 -25.75
CA GLN A 54 27.47 -30.85 -25.97
C GLN A 54 26.91 -30.10 -27.19
N SER A 55 26.16 -30.79 -28.03
CA SER A 55 25.48 -30.17 -29.17
C SER A 55 24.34 -29.26 -28.74
N PRO A 56 23.88 -28.33 -29.58
CA PRO A 56 22.71 -27.51 -29.28
C PRO A 56 21.46 -28.34 -28.95
N GLU A 57 21.19 -29.39 -29.68
CA GLU A 57 20.04 -30.27 -29.50
C GLU A 57 20.13 -31.05 -28.17
N GLN A 58 21.32 -31.45 -27.78
CA GLN A 58 21.60 -32.05 -26.49
C GLN A 58 21.38 -31.04 -25.37
N THR A 59 21.88 -29.82 -25.56
CA THR A 59 21.71 -28.74 -24.58
C THR A 59 20.25 -28.41 -24.32
N ASP A 60 19.42 -28.36 -25.36
CA ASP A 60 17.99 -28.09 -25.22
C ASP A 60 17.26 -29.25 -24.51
N ARG A 61 17.61 -30.50 -24.81
CA ARG A 61 17.06 -31.66 -24.11
C ARG A 61 17.45 -31.64 -22.63
N ASP A 62 18.71 -31.43 -22.33
CA ASP A 62 19.23 -31.41 -20.96
C ASP A 62 18.61 -30.26 -20.13
N ARG A 63 18.40 -29.10 -20.75
CA ARG A 63 17.68 -27.99 -20.11
C ARG A 63 16.24 -28.36 -19.79
N TYR A 64 15.54 -29.00 -20.70
CA TYR A 64 14.16 -29.42 -20.48
C TYR A 64 14.06 -30.46 -19.36
N GLU A 65 14.92 -31.49 -19.37
CA GLU A 65 14.94 -32.53 -18.34
C GLU A 65 15.29 -31.95 -16.96
N CYS A 66 16.30 -31.07 -16.90
CA CYS A 66 16.66 -30.38 -15.66
C CYS A 66 15.57 -29.43 -15.18
N HIS A 67 14.83 -28.79 -16.09
CA HIS A 67 13.67 -27.99 -15.72
C HIS A 67 12.57 -28.86 -15.07
N VAL A 68 12.19 -29.97 -15.71
CA VAL A 68 11.17 -30.87 -15.15
C VAL A 68 11.61 -31.41 -13.78
N TRP A 69 12.86 -31.82 -13.64
CA TRP A 69 13.41 -32.29 -12.37
C TRP A 69 13.39 -31.18 -11.30
N ALA A 70 13.82 -29.97 -11.63
CA ALA A 70 13.84 -28.84 -10.68
C ALA A 70 12.42 -28.47 -10.22
N VAL A 71 11.43 -28.49 -11.12
CA VAL A 71 10.02 -28.26 -10.78
C VAL A 71 9.53 -29.34 -9.80
N GLN A 72 9.86 -30.61 -10.04
CA GLN A 72 9.48 -31.72 -9.15
C GLN A 72 10.13 -31.57 -7.75
N GLN A 73 11.40 -31.17 -7.68
CA GLN A 73 12.12 -31.01 -6.42
C GLN A 73 11.67 -29.81 -5.61
N THR A 74 11.31 -28.70 -6.26
CA THR A 74 11.03 -27.44 -5.57
C THR A 74 9.55 -27.08 -5.49
N GLY A 75 8.72 -27.72 -6.31
CA GLY A 75 7.31 -27.37 -6.49
C GLY A 75 7.09 -26.03 -7.20
N VAL A 76 8.15 -25.42 -7.73
CA VAL A 76 8.13 -24.11 -8.38
C VAL A 76 8.28 -24.24 -9.88
N ASP A 77 7.27 -23.87 -10.62
CA ASP A 77 7.30 -23.81 -12.08
C ASP A 77 7.34 -22.34 -12.54
N PRO A 78 8.48 -21.82 -12.99
CA PRO A 78 8.61 -20.43 -13.42
C PRO A 78 7.80 -20.09 -14.68
N SER A 79 7.39 -21.09 -15.47
CA SER A 79 6.53 -20.89 -16.63
C SER A 79 5.08 -20.62 -16.26
N ARG A 80 4.68 -21.05 -15.05
CA ARG A 80 3.32 -20.90 -14.48
C ARG A 80 3.25 -19.83 -13.40
N SER A 81 4.41 -19.47 -12.81
CA SER A 81 4.46 -18.39 -11.81
C SER A 81 4.27 -17.07 -12.51
N ASP A 82 3.26 -16.36 -12.07
CA ASP A 82 3.05 -14.98 -12.45
C ASP A 82 4.38 -14.22 -12.31
N ALA A 83 4.69 -13.39 -13.29
CA ALA A 83 5.88 -12.53 -13.30
C ALA A 83 5.98 -11.59 -12.08
N SER A 84 4.98 -11.64 -11.20
CA SER A 84 4.84 -10.89 -9.95
C SER A 84 5.94 -11.12 -8.92
N ALA A 85 6.69 -12.24 -8.97
CA ALA A 85 7.78 -12.49 -8.04
C ALA A 85 8.89 -11.42 -8.09
N TYR A 86 8.99 -10.69 -9.20
CA TYR A 86 9.97 -9.64 -9.44
C TYR A 86 9.34 -8.24 -9.48
N GLU A 87 8.01 -8.14 -9.38
CA GLU A 87 7.32 -6.86 -9.36
C GLU A 87 7.55 -6.17 -8.00
N ARG A 88 8.04 -4.95 -8.04
CA ARG A 88 8.16 -4.12 -6.84
C ARG A 88 6.92 -3.25 -6.71
N VAL A 89 6.14 -3.51 -5.67
CA VAL A 89 5.01 -2.67 -5.31
C VAL A 89 5.42 -1.72 -4.19
N ILE A 90 5.27 -0.42 -4.42
CA ILE A 90 5.49 0.62 -3.42
C ILE A 90 4.12 1.12 -2.98
N VAL A 91 3.87 1.07 -1.69
CA VAL A 91 2.66 1.61 -1.08
C VAL A 91 2.91 3.06 -0.70
N GLN A 92 2.10 3.95 -1.26
CA GLN A 92 2.12 5.36 -0.90
C GLN A 92 0.87 5.69 -0.07
N PRO A 93 0.96 6.56 0.93
CA PRO A 93 -0.22 7.09 1.59
C PRO A 93 -1.17 7.71 0.54
N ALA A 94 -2.46 7.57 0.76
CA ALA A 94 -3.46 8.09 -0.18
C ALA A 94 -3.42 9.62 -0.29
N THR A 95 -2.96 10.28 0.77
CA THR A 95 -2.79 11.73 0.86
C THR A 95 -1.32 12.06 1.14
N PRO A 96 -0.76 13.12 0.53
CA PRO A 96 0.59 13.57 0.86
C PRO A 96 0.72 13.90 2.35
N PRO A 97 1.88 13.68 2.99
CA PRO A 97 2.12 14.06 4.37
C PRO A 97 1.82 15.54 4.59
N GLY A 98 1.09 15.87 5.65
CA GLY A 98 0.70 17.23 6.01
C GLY A 98 -0.59 17.74 5.34
N SER A 99 -1.13 17.07 4.33
CA SER A 99 -2.33 17.52 3.63
C SER A 99 -3.58 17.53 4.52
N ASN A 100 -3.72 16.55 5.42
CA ASN A 100 -4.82 16.51 6.37
C ASN A 100 -4.65 17.56 7.48
N ALA A 101 -3.41 17.85 7.90
CA ALA A 101 -3.13 18.92 8.85
C ALA A 101 -3.53 20.30 8.28
N VAL A 102 -3.17 20.58 7.02
CA VAL A 102 -3.55 21.84 6.35
C VAL A 102 -5.06 21.91 6.13
N GLY A 103 -5.67 20.84 5.63
CA GLY A 103 -7.12 20.77 5.45
C GLY A 103 -7.89 20.94 6.76
N GLY A 104 -7.43 20.29 7.83
CA GLY A 104 -7.98 20.43 9.17
C GLY A 104 -7.84 21.85 9.73
N ALA A 105 -6.70 22.48 9.54
CA ALA A 105 -6.48 23.86 9.97
C ALA A 105 -7.45 24.83 9.29
N ILE A 106 -7.62 24.73 7.98
CA ILE A 106 -8.54 25.58 7.20
C ILE A 106 -10.00 25.35 7.64
N ALA A 107 -10.44 24.10 7.71
CA ALA A 107 -11.79 23.76 8.12
C ALA A 107 -12.06 24.20 9.57
N GLY A 108 -11.13 23.94 10.48
CA GLY A 108 -11.24 24.37 11.88
C GLY A 108 -11.27 25.89 12.05
N ALA A 109 -10.48 26.62 11.27
CA ALA A 109 -10.48 28.07 11.27
C ALA A 109 -11.86 28.64 10.83
N ILE A 110 -12.43 28.11 9.74
CA ILE A 110 -13.76 28.52 9.25
C ILE A 110 -14.84 28.25 10.32
N ILE A 111 -14.86 27.08 10.89
CA ILE A 111 -15.81 26.71 11.94
C ILE A 111 -15.63 27.60 13.17
N GLY A 112 -14.36 27.83 13.57
CA GLY A 112 -14.04 28.68 14.72
C GLY A 112 -14.51 30.12 14.55
N THR A 113 -14.41 30.70 13.36
CA THR A 113 -14.91 32.05 13.09
C THR A 113 -16.44 32.14 13.19
N ILE A 114 -17.14 31.08 12.73
CA ILE A 114 -18.61 31.03 12.81
C ILE A 114 -19.08 30.97 14.28
N ILE A 115 -18.42 30.12 15.09
CA ILE A 115 -18.76 29.94 16.51
C ILE A 115 -18.36 31.16 17.33
N GLY A 116 -17.20 31.78 17.04
CA GLY A 116 -16.73 32.97 17.74
C GLY A 116 -17.56 34.24 17.51
N GLY A 117 -18.32 34.26 16.44
CA GLY A 117 -19.17 35.40 16.06
C GLY A 117 -18.36 36.66 15.74
N PRO A 118 -19.01 37.78 15.42
CA PRO A 118 -18.35 39.00 14.90
C PRO A 118 -17.41 39.68 15.88
N ARG A 119 -17.56 39.43 17.19
CA ARG A 119 -16.69 40.05 18.22
C ARG A 119 -15.43 39.20 18.53
N ASN A 120 -15.48 37.92 18.32
CA ASN A 120 -14.40 36.97 18.66
C ASN A 120 -13.92 36.15 17.47
N ALA A 121 -14.23 36.55 16.24
CA ALA A 121 -13.87 35.82 15.02
C ALA A 121 -12.37 35.50 14.92
N GLY A 122 -11.51 36.47 15.32
CA GLY A 122 -10.06 36.29 15.33
C GLY A 122 -9.59 35.18 16.30
N ALA A 123 -10.11 35.18 17.52
CA ALA A 123 -9.80 34.13 18.50
C ALA A 123 -10.35 32.75 18.05
N GLY A 124 -11.55 32.73 17.50
CA GLY A 124 -12.15 31.52 16.95
C GLY A 124 -11.34 30.93 15.77
N LEU A 125 -10.81 31.79 14.88
CA LEU A 125 -9.96 31.41 13.77
C LEU A 125 -8.68 30.74 14.27
N ILE A 126 -7.99 31.32 15.23
CA ILE A 126 -6.72 30.82 15.76
C ILE A 126 -6.95 29.50 16.50
N LEU A 127 -7.90 29.44 17.40
CA LEU A 127 -8.18 28.23 18.18
C LEU A 127 -8.72 27.10 17.29
N GLY A 128 -9.65 27.40 16.41
CA GLY A 128 -10.21 26.41 15.49
C GLY A 128 -9.17 25.88 14.50
N GLY A 129 -8.35 26.77 13.95
CA GLY A 129 -7.26 26.39 13.04
C GLY A 129 -6.21 25.51 13.72
N ALA A 130 -5.75 25.89 14.92
CA ALA A 130 -4.78 25.10 15.67
C ALA A 130 -5.32 23.72 16.04
N THR A 131 -6.57 23.64 16.53
CA THR A 131 -7.21 22.35 16.86
C THR A 131 -7.39 21.47 15.63
N GLY A 132 -7.85 22.07 14.53
CA GLY A 132 -8.01 21.35 13.27
C GLY A 132 -6.70 20.82 12.69
N ALA A 133 -5.61 21.58 12.81
CA ALA A 133 -4.28 21.13 12.40
C ALA A 133 -3.78 19.93 13.21
N VAL A 134 -4.00 19.93 14.53
CA VAL A 134 -3.61 18.80 15.41
C VAL A 134 -4.39 17.53 15.05
N ILE A 135 -5.69 17.64 14.83
CA ILE A 135 -6.52 16.48 14.42
C ILE A 135 -6.08 15.98 13.04
N GLY A 136 -5.81 16.87 12.09
CA GLY A 136 -5.34 16.54 10.75
C GLY A 136 -3.97 15.86 10.77
N SER A 137 -3.04 16.29 11.61
CA SER A 137 -1.71 15.67 11.74
C SER A 137 -1.77 14.26 12.32
N ALA A 138 -2.71 13.99 13.23
CA ALA A 138 -2.95 12.64 13.74
C ALA A 138 -3.49 11.71 12.64
N ALA A 139 -4.35 12.22 11.75
CA ALA A 139 -4.82 11.48 10.60
C ALA A 139 -3.70 11.16 9.59
N ASP A 140 -2.78 12.10 9.34
CA ASP A 140 -1.58 11.88 8.52
C ASP A 140 -0.68 10.81 9.11
N ALA A 141 -0.43 10.82 10.42
CA ALA A 141 0.37 9.82 11.10
C ALA A 141 -0.25 8.41 10.98
N ASN A 142 -1.56 8.28 11.16
CA ASN A 142 -2.27 7.01 11.00
C ASN A 142 -2.20 6.49 9.56
N ALA A 143 -2.36 7.36 8.55
CA ALA A 143 -2.23 6.97 7.14
C ALA A 143 -0.82 6.46 6.82
N GLN A 144 0.20 7.07 7.37
CA GLN A 144 1.60 6.64 7.22
C GLN A 144 1.84 5.28 7.89
N VAL A 145 1.31 5.06 9.09
CA VAL A 145 1.42 3.77 9.79
C VAL A 145 0.77 2.65 8.98
N GLN A 146 -0.43 2.86 8.45
CA GLN A 146 -1.11 1.89 7.58
C GLN A 146 -0.30 1.59 6.30
N ALA A 147 0.24 2.62 5.65
CA ALA A 147 1.07 2.44 4.47
C ALA A 147 2.32 1.61 4.78
N ASN A 148 2.99 1.89 5.89
CA ASN A 148 4.17 1.15 6.33
C ASN A 148 3.85 -0.32 6.66
N GLN A 149 2.75 -0.60 7.34
CA GLN A 149 2.31 -1.97 7.64
C GLN A 149 2.00 -2.76 6.36
N THR A 150 1.26 -2.15 5.43
CA THR A 150 0.94 -2.75 4.14
C THR A 150 2.21 -3.01 3.33
N GLN A 151 3.16 -2.06 3.30
CA GLN A 151 4.46 -2.22 2.65
C GLN A 151 5.27 -3.38 3.26
N ALA A 152 5.25 -3.52 4.58
CA ALA A 152 5.94 -4.63 5.25
C ALA A 152 5.38 -5.99 4.84
N GLN A 153 4.05 -6.14 4.76
CA GLN A 153 3.40 -7.37 4.29
C GLN A 153 3.77 -7.69 2.83
N ILE A 154 3.74 -6.69 1.96
CA ILE A 154 4.14 -6.84 0.55
C ILE A 154 5.61 -7.26 0.44
N ASN A 155 6.49 -6.65 1.23
CA ASN A 155 7.92 -7.00 1.23
C ASN A 155 8.15 -8.43 1.71
N GLN A 156 7.40 -8.91 2.71
CA GLN A 156 7.46 -10.30 3.17
C GLN A 156 7.00 -11.28 2.09
N ALA A 157 5.87 -11.01 1.43
CA ALA A 157 5.37 -11.81 0.33
C ALA A 157 6.36 -11.87 -0.85
N ALA A 158 6.94 -10.72 -1.21
CA ALA A 158 7.97 -10.63 -2.25
C ALA A 158 9.26 -11.38 -1.87
N ALA A 159 9.66 -11.38 -0.59
CA ALA A 159 10.81 -12.14 -0.11
C ALA A 159 10.57 -13.65 -0.22
N GLN A 160 9.37 -14.12 0.13
CA GLN A 160 8.99 -15.53 -0.04
C GLN A 160 8.98 -15.94 -1.52
N GLY A 161 8.44 -15.10 -2.41
CA GLY A 161 8.46 -15.32 -3.86
C GLY A 161 9.88 -15.46 -4.40
N ARG A 162 10.79 -14.55 -4.00
CA ARG A 162 12.22 -14.61 -4.36
C ARG A 162 12.89 -15.88 -3.85
N ALA A 163 12.66 -16.24 -2.59
CA ALA A 163 13.24 -17.46 -2.02
C ALA A 163 12.83 -18.73 -2.80
N ARG A 164 11.56 -18.80 -3.24
CA ARG A 164 11.08 -19.89 -4.10
C ARG A 164 11.76 -19.87 -5.47
N ALA A 165 11.86 -18.73 -6.13
CA ALA A 165 12.55 -18.60 -7.41
C ALA A 165 14.04 -18.97 -7.31
N ASP A 166 14.70 -18.60 -6.21
CA ASP A 166 16.10 -18.95 -5.97
C ASP A 166 16.28 -20.46 -5.69
N SER A 167 15.31 -21.12 -5.02
CA SER A 167 15.36 -22.58 -4.84
C SER A 167 15.31 -23.31 -6.19
N TYR A 168 14.41 -22.88 -7.08
CA TYR A 168 14.32 -23.42 -8.43
C TYR A 168 15.63 -23.19 -9.22
N ARG A 169 16.21 -21.98 -9.19
CA ARG A 169 17.46 -21.69 -9.90
C ARG A 169 18.61 -22.55 -9.39
N ARG A 170 18.72 -22.74 -8.08
CA ARG A 170 19.74 -23.62 -7.51
C ARG A 170 19.55 -25.08 -7.96
N ALA A 171 18.32 -25.56 -7.98
CA ALA A 171 18.01 -26.94 -8.41
C ALA A 171 18.37 -27.17 -9.88
N ILE A 172 17.87 -26.31 -10.78
CA ILE A 172 18.19 -26.45 -12.22
C ILE A 172 19.69 -26.26 -12.50
N GLY A 173 20.34 -25.33 -11.80
CA GLY A 173 21.79 -25.12 -11.91
C GLY A 173 22.57 -26.37 -11.48
N ALA A 174 22.23 -26.98 -10.35
CA ALA A 174 22.88 -28.20 -9.88
C ALA A 174 22.69 -29.38 -10.85
N CYS A 175 21.49 -29.54 -11.42
CA CYS A 175 21.23 -30.58 -12.44
C CYS A 175 22.11 -30.37 -13.69
N LEU A 176 22.16 -29.14 -14.21
CA LEU A 176 22.97 -28.82 -15.41
C LEU A 176 24.47 -28.96 -15.15
N GLN A 177 24.95 -28.54 -13.97
CA GLN A 177 26.34 -28.74 -13.59
C GLN A 177 26.70 -30.23 -13.51
N GLY A 178 25.81 -31.05 -12.97
CA GLY A 178 25.99 -32.51 -12.94
C GLY A 178 26.08 -33.16 -14.34
N ARG A 179 25.54 -32.48 -15.37
CA ARG A 179 25.65 -32.90 -16.80
C ARG A 179 26.78 -32.26 -17.55
N GLY A 180 27.70 -31.54 -16.87
CA GLY A 180 28.87 -30.95 -17.49
C GLY A 180 28.64 -29.59 -18.13
N TYR A 181 27.67 -28.80 -17.66
CA TYR A 181 27.50 -27.42 -18.06
C TYR A 181 28.08 -26.47 -17.02
N THR A 182 28.61 -25.35 -17.48
CA THR A 182 28.94 -24.21 -16.61
C THR A 182 27.72 -23.28 -16.54
N VAL A 183 27.29 -22.97 -15.31
CA VAL A 183 26.11 -22.18 -15.04
C VAL A 183 26.47 -20.94 -14.23
N THR A 184 26.08 -19.74 -14.72
CA THR A 184 26.31 -18.43 -14.05
C THR A 184 25.03 -17.60 -13.99
#